data_de7f46f84329902f60776c8b7b1d2f55
#
_entry.id   de7f46f84329902f60776c8b7b1d2f55
#
_cell.length_a   1.000
_cell.length_b   1.000
_cell.length_c   1.000
_cell.angle_alpha   90.00
_cell.angle_beta   90.00
_cell.angle_gamma   90.00
#
_symmetry.space_group_name_H-M   'P 1'
#
loop_
_entity.id
_entity.type
_entity.pdbx_description
1 polymer ?
#
loop_
_entity_poly.entity_id
_entity_poly.type
_entity_poly.pdbx_seq_one_letter_code
_entity_poly.pdbx_strand_id
1 'polypeptide(L)'
;MASQPDFTGRHAFVPSYSKRKSGVPYGDLVYKGRTYQQIIQQIHPTFDFRKHPFCHLDPDIYGVLKNTHAGWKPAFGQYEIPAKHLDGQGVDVGDVFLFYGMFRQTENLPDGTLHFKKGAPIQHIIYGYMVVSEILKDQDRIKELYPWHPHAASTEHPDNRLYLATDYGVFENRDSLLLSKPGQPNRRLWNLPAFCASSDVSISWQGKNTPVLVGGHAELNSACRGQEFVITAKTPELEKELRKWAESLIGHALA
;
A
#
# COMPACT_ATOMS: atom_id res chain seq x y z
N MET A 1 -2.39 6.28 -0.74
CA MET A 1 -3.53 5.32 -0.72
C MET A 1 -3.24 4.26 -1.75
N ALA A 2 -3.19 3.01 -1.32
CA ALA A 2 -2.96 1.90 -2.24
C ALA A 2 -4.00 1.90 -3.36
N SER A 3 -3.54 1.79 -4.59
CA SER A 3 -4.36 1.92 -5.80
C SER A 3 -4.87 0.58 -6.32
N GLN A 4 -4.44 -0.53 -5.74
CA GLN A 4 -4.81 -1.85 -6.23
C GLN A 4 -5.81 -2.56 -5.33
N PRO A 5 -6.83 -3.20 -5.90
CA PRO A 5 -7.78 -4.00 -5.13
C PRO A 5 -7.16 -5.36 -4.78
N ASP A 6 -7.25 -5.73 -3.52
CA ASP A 6 -7.06 -7.13 -3.14
C ASP A 6 -8.39 -7.88 -3.32
N PHE A 7 -8.45 -8.72 -4.33
CA PHE A 7 -9.61 -9.56 -4.63
C PHE A 7 -9.33 -11.03 -4.30
N THR A 8 -8.43 -11.31 -3.36
CA THR A 8 -8.02 -12.69 -3.01
C THR A 8 -9.13 -13.56 -2.40
N GLY A 9 -10.36 -13.07 -2.37
CA GLY A 9 -11.56 -13.82 -2.03
C GLY A 9 -12.09 -13.60 -0.61
N ARG A 10 -11.32 -12.97 0.27
CA ARG A 10 -11.78 -12.62 1.62
C ARG A 10 -12.06 -11.13 1.82
N HIS A 11 -11.32 -10.27 1.14
CA HIS A 11 -11.41 -8.82 1.28
C HIS A 11 -11.32 -8.13 -0.08
N ALA A 12 -11.95 -6.98 -0.20
CA ALA A 12 -11.86 -6.12 -1.36
C ALA A 12 -11.56 -4.68 -0.94
N PHE A 13 -10.75 -4.04 -1.74
CA PHE A 13 -10.40 -2.64 -1.62
C PHE A 13 -10.81 -1.92 -2.92
N VAL A 14 -11.43 -0.75 -2.80
CA VAL A 14 -11.74 0.07 -3.97
C VAL A 14 -10.49 0.89 -4.31
N PRO A 15 -9.94 0.76 -5.52
CA PRO A 15 -8.76 1.52 -5.92
C PRO A 15 -9.00 3.02 -5.80
N SER A 16 -7.95 3.77 -5.52
CA SER A 16 -8.01 5.21 -5.66
C SER A 16 -8.17 5.57 -7.14
N TYR A 17 -8.86 6.68 -7.40
CA TYR A 17 -9.09 7.16 -8.76
C TYR A 17 -8.19 8.37 -9.05
N SER A 18 -7.75 8.49 -10.29
CA SER A 18 -7.06 9.68 -10.76
C SER A 18 -8.04 10.66 -11.39
N LYS A 19 -7.94 11.93 -11.02
CA LYS A 19 -8.63 13.04 -11.72
C LYS A 19 -7.87 13.48 -12.97
N ARG A 20 -6.64 13.03 -13.12
CA ARG A 20 -5.76 13.37 -14.24
C ARG A 20 -5.90 12.35 -15.36
N LYS A 21 -5.63 12.77 -16.60
CA LYS A 21 -5.67 11.89 -17.79
C LYS A 21 -4.58 10.81 -17.81
N SER A 22 -3.70 10.79 -16.82
CA SER A 22 -2.63 9.80 -16.66
C SER A 22 -3.10 8.66 -15.77
N GLY A 23 -3.72 7.69 -16.34
CA GLY A 23 -4.16 6.50 -15.63
C GLY A 23 -4.68 5.46 -16.61
N VAL A 24 -4.77 4.23 -16.17
CA VAL A 24 -5.33 3.14 -16.97
C VAL A 24 -6.84 3.08 -16.72
N PRO A 25 -7.68 2.97 -17.76
CA PRO A 25 -9.12 2.78 -17.58
C PRO A 25 -9.41 1.53 -16.74
N TYR A 26 -10.39 1.59 -15.84
CA TYR A 26 -10.78 0.43 -15.03
C TYR A 26 -11.26 -0.76 -15.88
N GLY A 27 -11.77 -0.49 -17.11
CA GLY A 27 -12.18 -1.52 -18.04
C GLY A 27 -11.04 -2.30 -18.68
N ASP A 28 -9.83 -1.73 -18.68
CA ASP A 28 -8.63 -2.34 -19.28
C ASP A 28 -7.81 -3.14 -18.27
N LEU A 29 -8.10 -2.97 -16.98
CA LEU A 29 -7.45 -3.70 -15.90
C LEU A 29 -8.19 -5.01 -15.62
N VAL A 30 -7.50 -6.15 -15.77
CA VAL A 30 -8.10 -7.47 -15.61
C VAL A 30 -7.47 -8.20 -14.41
N TYR A 31 -8.32 -8.73 -13.54
CA TYR A 31 -7.95 -9.61 -12.45
C TYR A 31 -8.80 -10.88 -12.49
N LYS A 32 -8.14 -12.04 -12.60
CA LYS A 32 -8.80 -13.37 -12.65
C LYS A 32 -9.96 -13.41 -13.66
N GLY A 33 -9.74 -12.88 -14.88
CA GLY A 33 -10.71 -12.90 -15.98
C GLY A 33 -11.86 -11.90 -15.87
N ARG A 34 -11.85 -10.99 -14.89
CA ARG A 34 -12.84 -9.92 -14.72
C ARG A 34 -12.16 -8.56 -14.72
N THR A 35 -12.79 -7.56 -15.34
CA THR A 35 -12.25 -6.21 -15.29
C THR A 35 -12.44 -5.58 -13.91
N TYR A 36 -11.55 -4.65 -13.53
CA TYR A 36 -11.74 -3.87 -12.31
C TYR A 36 -13.08 -3.15 -12.31
N GLN A 37 -13.50 -2.63 -13.48
CA GLN A 37 -14.82 -2.01 -13.62
C GLN A 37 -15.94 -2.97 -13.23
N GLN A 38 -15.94 -4.20 -13.74
CA GLN A 38 -16.94 -5.23 -13.39
C GLN A 38 -16.95 -5.55 -11.90
N ILE A 39 -15.77 -5.70 -11.30
CA ILE A 39 -15.65 -6.02 -9.87
C ILE A 39 -16.15 -4.85 -9.02
N ILE A 40 -15.68 -3.63 -9.31
CA ILE A 40 -16.06 -2.44 -8.55
C ILE A 40 -17.56 -2.19 -8.67
N GLN A 41 -18.14 -2.41 -9.85
CA GLN A 41 -19.59 -2.20 -10.05
C GLN A 41 -20.44 -3.14 -9.17
N GLN A 42 -19.95 -4.33 -8.84
CA GLN A 42 -20.63 -5.24 -7.92
C GLN A 42 -20.50 -4.82 -6.46
N ILE A 43 -19.28 -4.51 -6.00
CA ILE A 43 -19.03 -4.16 -4.59
C ILE A 43 -19.39 -2.70 -4.26
N HIS A 44 -19.45 -1.83 -5.27
CA HIS A 44 -19.75 -0.42 -5.14
C HIS A 44 -20.63 0.08 -6.31
N PRO A 45 -21.91 -0.32 -6.38
CA PRO A 45 -22.80 -0.06 -7.53
C PRO A 45 -22.98 1.42 -7.87
N THR A 46 -22.75 2.31 -6.89
CA THR A 46 -22.91 3.77 -7.05
C THR A 46 -21.62 4.46 -7.52
N PHE A 47 -20.54 3.70 -7.78
CA PHE A 47 -19.30 4.29 -8.26
C PHE A 47 -19.49 4.83 -9.69
N ASP A 48 -19.22 6.12 -9.89
CA ASP A 48 -19.44 6.78 -11.19
C ASP A 48 -18.15 6.78 -12.03
N PHE A 49 -18.00 5.76 -12.88
CA PHE A 49 -16.88 5.62 -13.81
C PHE A 49 -16.79 6.74 -14.85
N ARG A 50 -17.87 7.50 -15.10
CA ARG A 50 -17.81 8.66 -16.02
C ARG A 50 -17.09 9.83 -15.37
N LYS A 51 -17.21 9.97 -14.05
CA LYS A 51 -16.48 10.99 -13.27
C LYS A 51 -15.07 10.54 -12.94
N HIS A 52 -14.85 9.24 -12.80
CA HIS A 52 -13.62 8.63 -12.36
C HIS A 52 -13.23 7.47 -13.30
N PRO A 53 -12.88 7.75 -14.56
CA PRO A 53 -12.67 6.70 -15.57
C PRO A 53 -11.35 5.95 -15.40
N PHE A 54 -10.37 6.52 -14.71
CA PHE A 54 -9.02 6.00 -14.63
C PHE A 54 -8.64 5.56 -13.22
N CYS A 55 -7.97 4.42 -13.15
CA CYS A 55 -7.34 3.94 -11.94
C CYS A 55 -5.97 4.60 -11.74
N HIS A 56 -5.67 5.03 -10.54
CA HIS A 56 -4.34 5.47 -10.15
C HIS A 56 -3.54 4.24 -9.72
N LEU A 57 -2.80 3.65 -10.67
CA LEU A 57 -1.94 2.48 -10.41
C LEU A 57 -0.62 2.91 -9.79
N ASP A 58 -0.63 3.00 -8.47
CA ASP A 58 0.54 3.39 -7.68
C ASP A 58 0.44 2.79 -6.25
N PRO A 59 1.29 1.81 -5.92
CA PRO A 59 2.20 1.07 -6.80
C PRO A 59 1.49 0.01 -7.67
N ASP A 60 2.05 -0.31 -8.86
CA ASP A 60 1.62 -1.46 -9.67
C ASP A 60 2.41 -2.73 -9.30
N ILE A 61 2.28 -3.19 -8.06
CA ILE A 61 2.98 -4.40 -7.59
C ILE A 61 2.31 -5.71 -8.04
N TYR A 62 1.08 -5.66 -8.58
CA TYR A 62 0.48 -6.80 -9.27
C TYR A 62 1.05 -7.01 -10.68
N GLY A 63 1.79 -6.04 -11.20
CA GLY A 63 2.37 -6.10 -12.52
C GLY A 63 1.32 -6.08 -13.65
N VAL A 64 0.23 -5.35 -13.45
CA VAL A 64 -0.85 -5.27 -14.44
C VAL A 64 -0.33 -4.73 -15.78
N LEU A 65 0.61 -3.80 -15.73
CA LEU A 65 1.23 -3.19 -16.91
C LEU A 65 2.53 -3.88 -17.35
N LYS A 66 2.99 -4.91 -16.66
CA LYS A 66 4.28 -5.57 -16.90
C LYS A 66 4.47 -6.06 -18.34
N ASN A 67 3.42 -6.62 -18.93
CA ASN A 67 3.48 -7.19 -20.28
C ASN A 67 3.20 -6.17 -21.39
N THR A 68 2.82 -4.94 -21.05
CA THR A 68 2.43 -3.90 -22.00
C THR A 68 3.48 -2.80 -22.14
N HIS A 69 4.46 -2.75 -21.24
CA HIS A 69 5.49 -1.71 -21.20
C HIS A 69 6.88 -2.34 -21.07
N ALA A 70 7.72 -2.12 -22.09
CA ALA A 70 9.11 -2.56 -22.07
C ALA A 70 9.86 -1.85 -20.92
N GLY A 71 10.69 -2.61 -20.21
CA GLY A 71 11.45 -2.07 -19.07
C GLY A 71 10.60 -1.78 -17.81
N TRP A 72 9.36 -2.28 -17.76
CA TRP A 72 8.52 -2.13 -16.59
C TRP A 72 9.21 -2.69 -15.32
N LYS A 73 9.17 -1.90 -14.26
CA LYS A 73 9.48 -2.30 -12.89
C LYS A 73 8.38 -1.77 -11.99
N PRO A 74 8.06 -2.44 -10.88
CA PRO A 74 7.14 -1.86 -9.91
C PRO A 74 7.72 -0.54 -9.40
N ALA A 75 6.87 0.46 -9.34
CA ALA A 75 7.25 1.79 -8.92
C ALA A 75 6.20 2.34 -7.94
N PHE A 76 6.68 3.03 -6.92
CA PHE A 76 5.85 3.77 -5.98
C PHE A 76 6.21 5.25 -6.05
N GLY A 77 5.22 6.09 -6.33
CA GLY A 77 5.42 7.51 -6.50
C GLY A 77 4.98 8.33 -5.29
N GLN A 78 5.76 9.38 -5.00
CA GLN A 78 5.37 10.39 -4.01
C GLN A 78 5.83 11.78 -4.47
N TYR A 79 5.08 12.83 -4.09
CA TYR A 79 5.46 14.22 -4.35
C TYR A 79 5.04 15.12 -3.18
N GLU A 80 5.58 16.35 -3.13
CA GLU A 80 5.31 17.37 -2.08
C GLU A 80 5.59 16.85 -0.64
N ILE A 81 4.63 17.02 0.28
CA ILE A 81 4.81 16.72 1.70
C ILE A 81 5.16 15.25 1.97
N PRO A 82 4.50 14.25 1.38
CA PRO A 82 4.89 12.85 1.55
C PRO A 82 6.32 12.55 1.08
N ALA A 83 6.72 13.05 -0.08
CA ALA A 83 8.08 12.84 -0.58
C ALA A 83 9.14 13.46 0.34
N LYS A 84 8.92 14.71 0.77
CA LYS A 84 9.80 15.39 1.73
C LYS A 84 9.86 14.66 3.07
N HIS A 85 8.73 14.06 3.49
CA HIS A 85 8.70 13.28 4.70
C HIS A 85 9.58 12.04 4.60
N LEU A 86 9.44 11.25 3.54
CA LEU A 86 10.27 10.07 3.32
C LEU A 86 11.76 10.43 3.22
N ASP A 87 12.12 11.49 2.47
CA ASP A 87 13.49 12.00 2.42
C ASP A 87 13.99 12.41 3.83
N GLY A 88 13.15 13.12 4.60
CA GLY A 88 13.48 13.57 5.96
C GLY A 88 13.61 12.45 6.99
N GLN A 89 12.99 11.31 6.74
CA GLN A 89 13.13 10.09 7.54
C GLN A 89 14.31 9.21 7.07
N GLY A 90 15.02 9.62 6.02
CA GLY A 90 16.20 8.92 5.51
C GLY A 90 15.87 7.67 4.70
N VAL A 91 14.67 7.58 4.12
CA VAL A 91 14.32 6.42 3.27
C VAL A 91 15.22 6.36 2.04
N ASP A 92 15.89 5.22 1.84
CA ASP A 92 16.90 5.04 0.80
C ASP A 92 16.85 3.60 0.19
N VAL A 93 17.79 3.31 -0.69
CA VAL A 93 17.96 1.99 -1.30
C VAL A 93 18.22 0.93 -0.21
N GLY A 94 17.52 -0.19 -0.33
CA GLY A 94 17.53 -1.27 0.67
C GLY A 94 16.38 -1.21 1.68
N ASP A 95 15.68 -0.09 1.77
CA ASP A 95 14.50 0.02 2.63
C ASP A 95 13.29 -0.72 2.06
N VAL A 96 12.39 -1.11 2.95
CA VAL A 96 11.21 -1.90 2.61
C VAL A 96 9.95 -1.07 2.75
N PHE A 97 9.18 -0.96 1.67
CA PHE A 97 7.80 -0.50 1.74
C PHE A 97 6.87 -1.68 2.00
N LEU A 98 6.09 -1.61 3.08
CA LEU A 98 4.96 -2.50 3.34
C LEU A 98 3.67 -1.73 3.02
N PHE A 99 3.03 -2.09 1.92
CA PHE A 99 1.80 -1.42 1.49
C PHE A 99 0.60 -1.95 2.24
N TYR A 100 -0.15 -1.07 2.89
CA TYR A 100 -1.39 -1.41 3.55
C TYR A 100 -2.57 -0.62 2.98
N GLY A 101 -3.75 -1.16 3.15
CA GLY A 101 -4.99 -0.53 2.69
C GLY A 101 -6.16 -0.78 3.63
N MET A 102 -7.29 -0.16 3.30
CA MET A 102 -8.55 -0.41 3.97
C MET A 102 -9.30 -1.51 3.25
N PHE A 103 -9.52 -2.64 3.94
CA PHE A 103 -10.19 -3.81 3.40
C PHE A 103 -11.46 -4.13 4.18
N ARG A 104 -12.41 -4.71 3.48
CA ARG A 104 -13.63 -5.23 4.07
C ARG A 104 -13.93 -6.60 3.49
N GLN A 105 -14.35 -7.53 4.32
CA GLN A 105 -14.69 -8.88 3.89
C GLN A 105 -15.80 -8.86 2.83
N THR A 106 -15.62 -9.67 1.79
CA THR A 106 -16.60 -9.88 0.73
C THR A 106 -17.17 -11.30 0.79
N GLU A 107 -18.35 -11.47 0.21
CA GLU A 107 -18.99 -12.78 -0.01
C GLU A 107 -19.68 -12.78 -1.37
N ASN A 108 -19.84 -13.99 -1.95
CA ASN A 108 -20.64 -14.14 -3.15
C ASN A 108 -22.08 -14.44 -2.76
N LEU A 109 -23.01 -13.79 -3.44
CA LEU A 109 -24.44 -14.14 -3.39
C LEU A 109 -24.68 -15.46 -4.17
N PRO A 110 -25.86 -16.09 -3.99
CA PRO A 110 -26.23 -17.31 -4.73
C PRO A 110 -26.18 -17.18 -6.25
N ASP A 111 -26.36 -15.97 -6.78
CA ASP A 111 -26.24 -15.66 -8.21
C ASP A 111 -24.80 -15.42 -8.67
N GLY A 112 -23.81 -15.56 -7.77
CA GLY A 112 -22.39 -15.33 -8.04
C GLY A 112 -21.95 -13.86 -7.96
N THR A 113 -22.85 -12.95 -7.64
CA THR A 113 -22.51 -11.53 -7.48
C THR A 113 -21.68 -11.30 -6.23
N LEU A 114 -20.56 -10.59 -6.36
CA LEU A 114 -19.68 -10.22 -5.25
C LEU A 114 -20.23 -8.98 -4.53
N HIS A 115 -20.29 -9.03 -3.20
CA HIS A 115 -20.60 -7.85 -2.40
C HIS A 115 -19.87 -7.85 -1.06
N PHE A 116 -19.86 -6.69 -0.37
CA PHE A 116 -19.32 -6.63 0.98
C PHE A 116 -20.22 -7.36 1.97
N LYS A 117 -19.62 -8.25 2.76
CA LYS A 117 -20.35 -8.96 3.82
C LYS A 117 -20.97 -7.98 4.80
N LYS A 118 -22.28 -8.16 5.07
CA LYS A 118 -23.02 -7.30 6.00
C LYS A 118 -22.42 -7.39 7.41
N GLY A 119 -22.18 -6.22 8.03
CA GLY A 119 -21.63 -6.15 9.39
C GLY A 119 -20.12 -6.41 9.49
N ALA A 120 -19.44 -6.81 8.41
CA ALA A 120 -17.97 -6.96 8.47
C ALA A 120 -17.30 -5.60 8.69
N PRO A 121 -16.32 -5.50 9.61
CA PRO A 121 -15.60 -4.26 9.87
C PRO A 121 -14.66 -3.92 8.70
N ILE A 122 -14.35 -2.63 8.55
CA ILE A 122 -13.24 -2.19 7.73
C ILE A 122 -11.96 -2.38 8.54
N GLN A 123 -10.93 -2.95 7.92
CA GLN A 123 -9.66 -3.28 8.56
C GLN A 123 -8.50 -2.70 7.77
N HIS A 124 -7.39 -2.36 8.43
CA HIS A 124 -6.11 -2.10 7.80
C HIS A 124 -5.37 -3.43 7.66
N ILE A 125 -5.00 -3.78 6.43
CA ILE A 125 -4.30 -5.02 6.11
C ILE A 125 -3.10 -4.66 5.23
N ILE A 126 -1.94 -5.24 5.52
CA ILE A 126 -0.77 -5.19 4.64
C ILE A 126 -1.05 -6.12 3.46
N TYR A 127 -0.93 -5.61 2.22
CA TYR A 127 -1.29 -6.39 1.03
C TYR A 127 -0.12 -6.65 0.09
N GLY A 128 1.00 -5.96 0.27
CA GLY A 128 2.16 -6.15 -0.57
C GLY A 128 3.39 -5.41 -0.06
N TYR A 129 4.50 -5.60 -0.75
CA TYR A 129 5.79 -5.01 -0.40
C TYR A 129 6.61 -4.64 -1.63
N MET A 130 7.58 -3.77 -1.42
CA MET A 130 8.67 -3.45 -2.34
C MET A 130 9.95 -3.20 -1.54
N VAL A 131 11.08 -3.73 -2.01
CA VAL A 131 12.41 -3.37 -1.53
C VAL A 131 12.99 -2.33 -2.47
N VAL A 132 13.32 -1.16 -1.97
CA VAL A 132 13.81 -0.04 -2.79
C VAL A 132 15.14 -0.41 -3.42
N SER A 133 15.21 -0.42 -4.75
CA SER A 133 16.44 -0.69 -5.51
C SER A 133 17.01 0.57 -6.19
N GLU A 134 16.16 1.57 -6.41
CA GLU A 134 16.54 2.85 -7.03
C GLU A 134 15.52 3.92 -6.67
N ILE A 135 15.97 5.17 -6.54
CA ILE A 135 15.09 6.33 -6.33
C ILE A 135 15.32 7.31 -7.48
N LEU A 136 14.32 7.46 -8.36
CA LEU A 136 14.36 8.43 -9.44
C LEU A 136 13.84 9.78 -8.93
N LYS A 137 14.70 10.81 -9.03
CA LYS A 137 14.40 12.21 -8.67
C LYS A 137 14.40 13.15 -9.88
N ASP A 138 15.00 12.73 -10.99
CA ASP A 138 15.04 13.48 -12.24
C ASP A 138 13.70 13.37 -12.97
N GLN A 139 13.04 14.51 -13.17
CA GLN A 139 11.68 14.56 -13.73
C GLN A 139 11.64 14.18 -15.21
N ASP A 140 12.70 14.46 -15.98
CA ASP A 140 12.77 14.10 -17.38
C ASP A 140 12.98 12.58 -17.54
N ARG A 141 13.81 11.98 -16.68
CA ARG A 141 13.96 10.53 -16.64
C ARG A 141 12.68 9.82 -16.20
N ILE A 142 11.91 10.39 -15.25
CA ILE A 142 10.62 9.82 -14.85
C ILE A 142 9.66 9.78 -16.05
N LYS A 143 9.58 10.87 -16.83
CA LYS A 143 8.75 10.92 -18.03
C LYS A 143 9.20 9.95 -19.12
N GLU A 144 10.50 9.85 -19.32
CA GLU A 144 11.10 8.99 -20.35
C GLU A 144 10.91 7.50 -20.03
N LEU A 145 11.26 7.10 -18.79
CA LEU A 145 11.33 5.69 -18.41
C LEU A 145 9.99 5.12 -17.92
N TYR A 146 9.12 5.96 -17.36
CA TYR A 146 7.85 5.57 -16.76
C TYR A 146 6.65 6.40 -17.25
N PRO A 147 6.49 6.62 -18.58
CA PRO A 147 5.43 7.49 -19.12
C PRO A 147 4.01 7.04 -18.73
N TRP A 148 3.84 5.77 -18.41
CA TRP A 148 2.57 5.17 -17.97
C TRP A 148 2.25 5.40 -16.49
N HIS A 149 3.27 5.73 -15.69
CA HIS A 149 3.10 5.89 -14.25
C HIS A 149 2.37 7.21 -13.94
N PRO A 150 1.42 7.24 -12.99
CA PRO A 150 0.68 8.47 -12.66
C PRO A 150 1.59 9.65 -12.33
N HIS A 151 2.74 9.40 -11.70
CA HIS A 151 3.72 10.41 -11.33
C HIS A 151 4.51 10.99 -12.52
N ALA A 152 4.51 10.36 -13.69
CA ALA A 152 5.04 10.97 -14.91
C ALA A 152 4.25 12.21 -15.36
N ALA A 153 2.98 12.32 -14.95
CA ALA A 153 2.15 13.50 -15.16
C ALA A 153 2.24 14.55 -14.04
N SER A 154 3.09 14.31 -13.03
CA SER A 154 3.25 15.19 -11.85
C SER A 154 4.65 15.81 -11.80
N THR A 155 5.35 15.85 -12.91
CA THR A 155 6.75 16.33 -13.01
C THR A 155 6.90 17.86 -12.89
N GLU A 156 5.79 18.58 -12.85
CA GLU A 156 5.80 19.99 -12.42
C GLU A 156 6.14 20.17 -10.93
N HIS A 157 6.05 19.10 -10.12
CA HIS A 157 6.44 19.11 -8.72
C HIS A 157 7.92 18.72 -8.59
N PRO A 158 8.82 19.62 -8.15
CA PRO A 158 10.26 19.33 -8.06
C PRO A 158 10.59 18.23 -7.03
N ASP A 159 9.68 18.01 -6.09
CA ASP A 159 9.82 16.98 -5.06
C ASP A 159 9.21 15.63 -5.47
N ASN A 160 8.80 15.47 -6.75
CA ASN A 160 8.26 14.22 -7.25
C ASN A 160 9.35 13.14 -7.32
N ARG A 161 9.04 11.95 -6.86
CA ARG A 161 9.95 10.80 -6.77
C ARG A 161 9.27 9.52 -7.20
N LEU A 162 10.04 8.62 -7.82
CA LEU A 162 9.67 7.22 -7.99
C LEU A 162 10.67 6.33 -7.25
N TYR A 163 10.16 5.51 -6.35
CA TYR A 163 10.88 4.42 -5.71
C TYR A 163 10.67 3.16 -6.54
N LEU A 164 11.76 2.59 -7.05
CA LEU A 164 11.73 1.40 -7.90
C LEU A 164 12.13 0.18 -7.10
N ALA A 165 11.66 -0.99 -7.49
CA ALA A 165 12.04 -2.23 -6.86
C ALA A 165 12.39 -3.33 -7.87
N THR A 166 13.22 -4.27 -7.43
CA THR A 166 13.48 -5.56 -8.10
C THR A 166 12.93 -6.72 -7.28
N ASP A 167 12.82 -6.54 -5.95
CA ASP A 167 12.17 -7.46 -5.03
C ASP A 167 10.85 -6.84 -4.55
N TYR A 168 9.75 -7.49 -4.89
CA TYR A 168 8.40 -7.00 -4.64
C TYR A 168 7.39 -8.15 -4.70
N GLY A 169 6.25 -7.94 -4.09
CA GLY A 169 5.19 -8.93 -4.16
C GLY A 169 3.88 -8.49 -3.53
N VAL A 170 2.88 -9.30 -3.79
CA VAL A 170 1.54 -9.19 -3.20
C VAL A 170 1.33 -10.37 -2.28
N PHE A 171 0.83 -10.12 -1.10
CA PHE A 171 0.57 -11.15 -0.12
C PHE A 171 -0.77 -11.84 -0.35
N GLU A 172 -0.79 -13.14 -0.15
CA GLU A 172 -2.05 -13.83 0.13
C GLU A 172 -2.53 -13.44 1.53
N ASN A 173 -3.83 -13.19 1.66
CA ASN A 173 -4.40 -12.72 2.93
C ASN A 173 -4.25 -13.77 4.04
N ARG A 174 -3.63 -13.35 5.15
CA ARG A 174 -3.40 -14.14 6.36
C ARG A 174 -3.42 -13.23 7.60
N ASP A 175 -3.66 -13.80 8.76
CA ASP A 175 -3.86 -13.04 10.00
C ASP A 175 -2.64 -12.18 10.40
N SER A 176 -1.42 -12.63 10.06
CA SER A 176 -0.18 -11.88 10.33
C SER A 176 -0.05 -10.55 9.58
N LEU A 177 -0.86 -10.33 8.55
CA LEU A 177 -0.90 -9.10 7.75
C LEU A 177 -1.93 -8.08 8.27
N LEU A 178 -2.75 -8.49 9.25
CA LEU A 178 -3.78 -7.64 9.83
C LEU A 178 -3.15 -6.65 10.81
N LEU A 179 -3.18 -5.37 10.46
CA LEU A 179 -2.75 -4.28 11.36
C LEU A 179 -3.84 -3.94 12.38
N SER A 180 -5.11 -3.88 11.96
CA SER A 180 -6.22 -3.59 12.86
C SER A 180 -6.36 -4.68 13.92
N LYS A 181 -6.49 -4.28 15.20
CA LYS A 181 -6.68 -5.23 16.30
C LYS A 181 -7.95 -6.06 16.07
N PRO A 182 -7.86 -7.40 16.10
CA PRO A 182 -9.00 -8.26 15.89
C PRO A 182 -10.15 -7.98 16.89
N GLY A 183 -11.39 -8.11 16.42
CA GLY A 183 -12.58 -7.94 17.26
C GLY A 183 -12.90 -6.49 17.66
N GLN A 184 -12.15 -5.50 17.15
CA GLN A 184 -12.40 -4.08 17.41
C GLN A 184 -13.01 -3.38 16.22
N PRO A 185 -14.02 -2.49 16.42
CA PRO A 185 -14.61 -1.72 15.32
C PRO A 185 -13.69 -0.58 14.83
N ASN A 186 -12.75 -0.15 15.67
CA ASN A 186 -11.80 0.91 15.33
C ASN A 186 -10.64 0.34 14.51
N ARG A 187 -10.70 0.47 13.18
CA ARG A 187 -9.64 -0.01 12.27
C ARG A 187 -8.25 0.59 12.54
N ARG A 188 -8.19 1.75 13.20
CA ARG A 188 -6.94 2.46 13.52
C ARG A 188 -6.27 1.95 14.79
N LEU A 189 -6.94 1.16 15.59
CA LEU A 189 -6.28 0.48 16.69
C LEU A 189 -5.49 -0.69 16.13
N TRP A 190 -4.17 -0.48 15.98
CA TRP A 190 -3.26 -1.47 15.41
C TRP A 190 -2.63 -2.36 16.47
N ASN A 191 -2.40 -3.59 16.09
CA ASN A 191 -1.70 -4.59 16.89
C ASN A 191 -0.37 -4.89 16.18
N LEU A 192 0.71 -4.31 16.68
CA LEU A 192 2.06 -4.38 16.12
C LEU A 192 2.93 -5.35 16.93
N PRO A 193 4.10 -5.78 16.43
CA PRO A 193 5.07 -6.52 17.20
C PRO A 193 5.48 -5.79 18.48
N ALA A 194 5.74 -6.55 19.54
CA ALA A 194 6.01 -6.00 20.87
C ALA A 194 7.17 -4.99 20.89
N PHE A 195 8.21 -5.19 20.08
CA PHE A 195 9.36 -4.29 19.99
C PHE A 195 8.99 -2.87 19.54
N CYS A 196 7.86 -2.69 18.83
CA CYS A 196 7.37 -1.38 18.46
C CYS A 196 6.97 -0.50 19.67
N ALA A 197 6.80 -1.08 20.87
CA ALA A 197 6.54 -0.33 22.11
C ALA A 197 7.82 0.12 22.81
N SER A 198 9.01 -0.18 22.28
CA SER A 198 10.27 0.33 22.80
C SER A 198 10.39 1.85 22.58
N SER A 199 10.97 2.56 23.55
CA SER A 199 11.30 3.99 23.42
C SER A 199 12.36 4.27 22.33
N ASP A 200 13.09 3.24 21.91
CA ASP A 200 14.10 3.31 20.86
C ASP A 200 13.56 2.93 19.47
N VAL A 201 12.26 2.68 19.37
CA VAL A 201 11.54 2.56 18.09
C VAL A 201 10.64 3.76 17.91
N SER A 202 10.69 4.38 16.74
CA SER A 202 9.77 5.46 16.39
C SER A 202 8.94 5.11 15.18
N ILE A 203 7.68 5.56 15.18
CA ILE A 203 6.77 5.48 14.03
C ILE A 203 6.40 6.92 13.69
N SER A 204 6.80 7.37 12.51
CA SER A 204 6.61 8.74 12.09
C SER A 204 5.12 9.10 11.89
N TRP A 205 4.81 10.39 11.91
CA TRP A 205 3.46 10.95 11.64
C TRP A 205 2.34 10.48 12.59
N GLN A 206 2.68 9.93 13.75
CA GLN A 206 1.67 9.51 14.74
C GLN A 206 1.20 10.64 15.67
N GLY A 207 1.79 11.83 15.56
CA GLY A 207 1.49 12.95 16.45
C GLY A 207 1.89 12.61 17.89
N LYS A 208 0.91 12.63 18.81
CA LYS A 208 1.12 12.27 20.23
C LYS A 208 0.88 10.77 20.49
N ASN A 209 0.46 10.00 19.48
CA ASN A 209 0.17 8.59 19.67
C ASN A 209 1.49 7.79 19.68
N THR A 210 1.73 7.06 20.75
CA THR A 210 2.85 6.13 20.87
C THR A 210 2.32 4.71 21.07
N PRO A 211 3.00 3.70 20.53
CA PRO A 211 2.65 2.31 20.83
C PRO A 211 2.81 2.00 22.32
N VAL A 212 1.88 1.23 22.86
CA VAL A 212 1.90 0.79 24.26
C VAL A 212 1.90 -0.74 24.30
N LEU A 213 2.77 -1.32 25.13
CA LEU A 213 2.83 -2.77 25.30
C LEU A 213 1.59 -3.29 26.04
N VAL A 214 0.81 -4.14 25.36
CA VAL A 214 -0.40 -4.77 25.91
C VAL A 214 -0.45 -6.24 25.52
N GLY A 215 -0.43 -7.13 26.50
CA GLY A 215 -0.59 -8.58 26.23
C GLY A 215 0.43 -9.17 25.26
N GLY A 216 1.66 -8.67 25.26
CA GLY A 216 2.73 -9.16 24.38
C GLY A 216 2.75 -8.55 22.98
N HIS A 217 1.90 -7.55 22.71
CA HIS A 217 1.85 -6.78 21.46
C HIS A 217 1.98 -5.28 21.77
N ALA A 218 2.38 -4.50 20.75
CA ALA A 218 2.36 -3.05 20.82
C ALA A 218 1.06 -2.52 20.20
N GLU A 219 0.17 -1.96 21.02
CA GLU A 219 -1.06 -1.33 20.56
C GLU A 219 -0.82 0.12 20.20
N LEU A 220 -1.21 0.52 18.99
CA LEU A 220 -1.12 1.89 18.49
C LEU A 220 -2.48 2.36 17.97
N ASN A 221 -3.01 3.46 18.49
CA ASN A 221 -4.11 4.14 17.83
C ASN A 221 -3.54 5.02 16.71
N SER A 222 -3.40 4.44 15.51
CA SER A 222 -2.73 5.07 14.38
C SER A 222 -3.40 6.39 13.97
N ALA A 223 -2.61 7.32 13.43
CA ALA A 223 -3.12 8.58 12.90
C ALA A 223 -4.12 8.34 11.77
N CYS A 224 -5.12 9.21 11.65
CA CYS A 224 -6.12 9.10 10.58
C CYS A 224 -5.71 9.80 9.28
N ARG A 225 -4.65 10.59 9.31
CA ARG A 225 -4.07 11.30 8.16
C ARG A 225 -2.56 11.06 8.14
N GLY A 226 -1.99 11.10 6.94
CA GLY A 226 -0.63 10.63 6.72
C GLY A 226 -0.65 9.09 6.62
N GLN A 227 -0.03 8.53 5.62
CA GLN A 227 -0.05 7.08 5.38
C GLN A 227 1.35 6.55 5.15
N GLU A 228 2.28 7.44 4.90
CA GLU A 228 3.70 7.15 4.70
C GLU A 228 4.41 7.10 6.05
N PHE A 229 3.97 6.17 6.92
CA PHE A 229 4.60 5.96 8.21
C PHE A 229 5.95 5.27 8.01
N VAL A 230 6.98 5.84 8.62
CA VAL A 230 8.31 5.24 8.65
C VAL A 230 8.57 4.71 10.04
N ILE A 231 8.96 3.44 10.15
CA ILE A 231 9.37 2.82 11.41
C ILE A 231 10.89 2.81 11.42
N THR A 232 11.48 3.41 12.43
CA THR A 232 12.93 3.46 12.64
C THR A 232 13.29 2.92 14.00
N ALA A 233 14.43 2.23 14.10
CA ALA A 233 15.00 1.75 15.34
C ALA A 233 16.35 2.44 15.59
N LYS A 234 16.68 2.71 16.87
CA LYS A 234 17.91 3.42 17.25
C LYS A 234 19.06 2.49 17.60
N THR A 235 18.79 1.19 17.78
CA THR A 235 19.81 0.22 18.13
C THR A 235 19.90 -0.89 17.08
N PRO A 236 21.10 -1.47 16.85
CA PRO A 236 21.27 -2.55 15.87
C PRO A 236 20.40 -3.79 16.17
N GLU A 237 20.14 -4.08 17.44
CA GLU A 237 19.29 -5.20 17.86
C GLU A 237 17.84 -4.98 17.41
N LEU A 238 17.30 -3.77 17.61
CA LEU A 238 15.94 -3.41 17.21
C LEU A 238 15.81 -3.27 15.68
N GLU A 239 16.84 -2.77 14.99
CA GLU A 239 16.89 -2.80 13.53
C GLU A 239 16.81 -4.23 12.99
N LYS A 240 17.54 -5.16 13.62
CA LYS A 240 17.48 -6.57 13.28
C LYS A 240 16.10 -7.18 13.54
N GLU A 241 15.43 -6.81 14.63
CA GLU A 241 14.06 -7.26 14.91
C GLU A 241 13.08 -6.70 13.90
N LEU A 242 13.17 -5.41 13.55
CA LEU A 242 12.36 -4.77 12.52
C LEU A 242 12.54 -5.45 11.15
N ARG A 243 13.79 -5.71 10.76
CA ARG A 243 14.11 -6.42 9.52
C ARG A 243 13.53 -7.85 9.53
N LYS A 244 13.72 -8.61 10.61
CA LYS A 244 13.15 -9.96 10.76
C LYS A 244 11.62 -9.96 10.69
N TRP A 245 10.98 -8.93 11.22
CA TRP A 245 9.53 -8.81 11.10
C TRP A 245 9.13 -8.63 9.63
N ALA A 246 9.76 -7.73 8.89
CA ALA A 246 9.50 -7.57 7.46
C ALA A 246 9.74 -8.87 6.69
N GLU A 247 10.88 -9.54 6.91
CA GLU A 247 11.23 -10.84 6.32
C GLU A 247 10.19 -11.93 6.64
N SER A 248 9.66 -11.95 7.86
CA SER A 248 8.62 -12.91 8.26
C SER A 248 7.30 -12.70 7.51
N LEU A 249 6.99 -11.46 7.13
CA LEU A 249 5.85 -11.13 6.29
C LEU A 249 6.11 -11.47 4.82
N ILE A 250 7.32 -11.21 4.33
CA ILE A 250 7.72 -11.43 2.94
C ILE A 250 7.91 -12.91 2.65
N GLY A 251 8.48 -13.67 3.58
CA GLY A 251 8.71 -15.12 3.48
C GLY A 251 10.10 -15.50 2.98
N HIS A 252 11.00 -14.53 2.83
CA HIS A 252 12.43 -14.74 2.54
C HIS A 252 13.29 -13.65 3.17
N ALA A 253 14.60 -13.88 3.23
CA ALA A 253 15.57 -12.90 3.72
C ALA A 253 15.70 -11.75 2.72
N LEU A 254 15.86 -10.55 3.26
CA LEU A 254 16.18 -9.35 2.48
C LEU A 254 17.70 -9.29 2.22
N ALA A 255 18.07 -8.90 1.01
CA ALA A 255 19.47 -8.78 0.60
C ALA A 255 20.22 -7.67 1.37
#